data_9aa06a862e396a128b120db31b1c4673
#
_entry.id   9aa06a862e396a128b120db31b1c4673
#
_cell.length_a   1.000
_cell.length_b   1.000
_cell.length_c   1.000
_cell.angle_alpha   90.00
_cell.angle_beta   90.00
_cell.angle_gamma   90.00
#
_symmetry.space_group_name_H-M   'P 1'
#
loop_
_entity.id
_entity.type
_entity.pdbx_description
1 polymer ?
#
loop_
_entity_poly.entity_id
_entity_poly.type
_entity_poly.pdbx_seq_one_letter_code
_entity_poly.pdbx_strand_id
1 'polypeptide(L)'
;GQVAVRRKEADTMEIIKGGVTAAKGFEAAAVAAQIKYQGRTDMALIYSEKPCKVAGTFTTNVVKAAPVRWDRQIVENKQKSQAVIINSGIANACTGVEGMMYCQETAKEAAKVLGIEEAGVLVGSTGVIGMQLPIDRIKAGISELAKVKKAGIESGTEAAKAIMTTDTKKKEVAVQFQIGDKTVTIGGMAKGSGMIHPNMCTMLAFITTDAVISRKALQKAMSCSLAHAIILSLSPSNCSK
;
A
#
# COMPACT_ATOMS: atom_id res chain seq x y z
N GLY A 1 4.40 -34.52 39.66
CA GLY A 1 4.14 -34.55 38.23
C GLY A 1 4.63 -33.26 37.63
N GLN A 2 5.80 -33.27 36.96
CA GLN A 2 6.27 -32.15 36.19
C GLN A 2 5.45 -32.05 34.89
N VAL A 3 4.67 -30.99 34.74
CA VAL A 3 4.02 -30.65 33.48
C VAL A 3 5.12 -30.06 32.60
N ALA A 4 5.60 -30.87 31.65
CA ALA A 4 6.48 -30.42 30.60
C ALA A 4 5.69 -29.43 29.73
N VAL A 5 5.94 -28.16 29.88
CA VAL A 5 5.52 -27.14 28.93
C VAL A 5 6.29 -27.40 27.65
N ARG A 6 5.65 -28.09 26.69
CA ARG A 6 6.17 -28.14 25.31
C ARG A 6 6.27 -26.70 24.80
N ARG A 7 7.47 -26.15 24.78
CA ARG A 7 7.77 -25.01 23.91
C ARG A 7 7.43 -25.47 22.50
N LYS A 8 6.36 -24.90 21.92
CA LYS A 8 6.15 -25.00 20.47
C LYS A 8 7.46 -24.55 19.82
N GLU A 9 7.95 -25.36 18.91
CA GLU A 9 9.04 -24.95 18.01
C GLU A 9 8.69 -23.56 17.52
N ALA A 10 9.64 -22.64 17.64
CA ALA A 10 9.44 -21.28 17.17
C ALA A 10 9.14 -21.38 15.65
N ASP A 11 7.99 -20.91 15.25
CA ASP A 11 7.60 -20.85 13.84
C ASP A 11 8.75 -20.14 13.10
N THR A 12 9.52 -20.89 12.32
CA THR A 12 10.66 -20.35 11.58
C THR A 12 10.12 -19.45 10.48
N MET A 13 10.40 -18.16 10.59
CA MET A 13 10.11 -17.18 9.55
C MET A 13 11.22 -17.24 8.50
N GLU A 14 10.83 -17.44 7.26
CA GLU A 14 11.73 -17.47 6.12
C GLU A 14 11.60 -16.20 5.29
N ILE A 15 12.73 -15.58 4.94
CA ILE A 15 12.77 -14.50 3.96
C ILE A 15 12.71 -15.12 2.57
N ILE A 16 11.70 -14.73 1.81
CA ILE A 16 11.51 -15.20 0.45
C ILE A 16 11.70 -14.07 -0.57
N LYS A 17 11.87 -14.42 -1.83
CA LYS A 17 11.97 -13.44 -2.91
C LYS A 17 10.59 -12.80 -3.17
N GLY A 18 10.56 -11.47 -3.31
CA GLY A 18 9.35 -10.71 -3.67
C GLY A 18 9.09 -9.50 -2.79
N GLY A 19 7.94 -8.90 -3.00
CA GLY A 19 7.42 -7.73 -2.31
C GLY A 19 5.90 -7.83 -2.16
N VAL A 20 5.16 -6.76 -2.44
CA VAL A 20 3.69 -6.68 -2.24
C VAL A 20 2.86 -7.71 -3.00
N THR A 21 3.41 -8.35 -4.02
CA THR A 21 2.75 -9.42 -4.78
C THR A 21 3.15 -10.83 -4.34
N ALA A 22 3.94 -10.97 -3.28
CA ALA A 22 4.30 -12.28 -2.74
C ALA A 22 3.12 -12.97 -2.05
N ALA A 23 2.28 -12.21 -1.34
CA ALA A 23 1.05 -12.73 -0.74
C ALA A 23 0.02 -13.07 -1.84
N LYS A 24 -0.68 -14.19 -1.68
CA LYS A 24 -1.68 -14.67 -2.65
C LYS A 24 -2.84 -13.67 -2.79
N GLY A 25 -3.35 -13.53 -4.03
CA GLY A 25 -4.51 -12.67 -4.33
C GLY A 25 -4.17 -11.18 -4.49
N PHE A 26 -2.87 -10.85 -4.59
CA PHE A 26 -2.42 -9.50 -4.89
C PHE A 26 -1.74 -9.41 -6.25
N GLU A 27 -2.10 -8.37 -6.99
CA GLU A 27 -1.51 -7.95 -8.25
C GLU A 27 -0.86 -6.57 -8.08
N ALA A 28 0.06 -6.23 -8.96
CA ALA A 28 0.64 -4.89 -9.02
C ALA A 28 0.88 -4.46 -10.46
N ALA A 29 1.03 -3.17 -10.65
CA ALA A 29 1.41 -2.55 -11.91
C ALA A 29 2.26 -1.31 -11.66
N ALA A 30 3.04 -0.93 -12.67
CA ALA A 30 3.76 0.34 -12.71
C ALA A 30 3.73 0.89 -14.14
N VAL A 31 3.52 2.20 -14.27
CA VAL A 31 3.50 2.91 -15.55
C VAL A 31 4.20 4.26 -15.45
N ALA A 32 4.61 4.80 -16.60
CA ALA A 32 5.14 6.14 -16.75
C ALA A 32 3.99 7.10 -17.14
N ALA A 33 3.40 7.77 -16.17
CA ALA A 33 2.35 8.77 -16.40
C ALA A 33 2.92 10.19 -16.63
N GLN A 34 4.24 10.35 -16.53
CA GLN A 34 4.95 11.62 -16.75
C GLN A 34 4.45 12.72 -15.77
N ILE A 35 4.25 12.37 -14.50
CA ILE A 35 3.72 13.29 -13.49
C ILE A 35 4.62 14.50 -13.30
N LYS A 36 5.92 14.25 -13.19
CA LYS A 36 6.94 15.31 -13.09
C LYS A 36 8.12 15.08 -14.01
N TYR A 37 8.55 13.83 -14.18
CA TYR A 37 9.74 13.48 -14.96
C TYR A 37 9.34 12.65 -16.17
N GLN A 38 10.09 12.78 -17.27
CA GLN A 38 9.94 11.93 -18.44
C GLN A 38 10.85 10.70 -18.34
N GLY A 39 10.46 9.62 -19.00
CA GLY A 39 11.31 8.44 -19.21
C GLY A 39 11.47 7.51 -17.99
N ARG A 40 10.64 7.66 -16.93
CA ARG A 40 10.62 6.74 -15.80
C ARG A 40 9.20 6.39 -15.39
N THR A 41 9.03 5.21 -14.79
CA THR A 41 7.79 4.86 -14.11
C THR A 41 7.61 5.74 -12.87
N ASP A 42 6.41 6.29 -12.70
CA ASP A 42 6.08 7.25 -11.64
C ASP A 42 4.65 7.06 -11.08
N MET A 43 3.95 6.03 -11.57
CA MET A 43 2.71 5.55 -10.95
C MET A 43 2.77 4.05 -10.70
N ALA A 44 2.17 3.63 -9.58
CA ALA A 44 2.02 2.23 -9.18
C ALA A 44 0.58 1.94 -8.72
N LEU A 45 0.18 0.70 -8.91
CA LEU A 45 -1.04 0.10 -8.40
C LEU A 45 -0.67 -1.13 -7.58
N ILE A 46 -1.26 -1.25 -6.38
CA ILE A 46 -1.44 -2.52 -5.68
C ILE A 46 -2.92 -2.84 -5.75
N TYR A 47 -3.27 -4.03 -6.19
CA TYR A 47 -4.64 -4.46 -6.35
C TYR A 47 -4.88 -5.78 -5.63
N SER A 48 -6.03 -5.92 -4.99
CA SER A 48 -6.50 -7.17 -4.42
C SER A 48 -7.73 -7.68 -5.17
N GLU A 49 -7.73 -8.94 -5.51
CA GLU A 49 -8.88 -9.62 -6.14
C GLU A 49 -10.16 -9.54 -5.29
N LYS A 50 -10.01 -9.37 -3.98
CA LYS A 50 -11.12 -9.32 -3.01
C LYS A 50 -10.99 -8.15 -2.07
N PRO A 51 -12.12 -7.62 -1.56
CA PRO A 51 -12.07 -6.56 -0.55
C PRO A 51 -11.31 -6.98 0.71
N CYS A 52 -10.25 -6.24 1.04
CA CYS A 52 -9.34 -6.46 2.16
C CYS A 52 -9.75 -5.69 3.40
N LYS A 53 -9.42 -6.23 4.57
CA LYS A 53 -9.32 -5.41 5.78
C LYS A 53 -8.08 -4.54 5.69
N VAL A 54 -8.20 -3.31 6.18
CA VAL A 54 -7.12 -2.33 6.15
C VAL A 54 -6.78 -1.90 7.57
N ALA A 55 -5.50 -1.71 7.83
CA ALA A 55 -4.99 -0.98 8.98
C ALA A 55 -3.90 -0.01 8.51
N GLY A 56 -3.69 1.06 9.26
CA GLY A 56 -2.72 2.07 8.89
C GLY A 56 -2.20 2.85 10.08
N THR A 57 -0.98 3.34 9.97
CA THR A 57 -0.37 4.32 10.84
C THR A 57 -0.10 5.59 10.06
N PHE A 58 -0.39 6.73 10.66
CA PHE A 58 -0.36 8.02 9.99
C PHE A 58 0.39 9.03 10.84
N THR A 59 1.05 9.97 10.17
CA THR A 59 1.78 11.06 10.86
C THR A 59 0.89 11.81 11.84
N THR A 60 1.47 12.20 12.96
CA THR A 60 0.85 13.09 13.96
C THR A 60 1.04 14.57 13.64
N ASN A 61 1.79 14.90 12.57
CA ASN A 61 2.01 16.28 12.14
C ASN A 61 0.67 17.01 11.95
N VAL A 62 0.62 18.28 12.32
CA VAL A 62 -0.60 19.11 12.16
C VAL A 62 -0.92 19.28 10.67
N VAL A 63 0.09 19.58 9.84
CA VAL A 63 -0.08 19.70 8.38
C VAL A 63 0.01 18.32 7.77
N LYS A 64 -1.12 17.83 7.26
CA LYS A 64 -1.25 16.51 6.63
C LYS A 64 -1.53 16.65 5.15
N ALA A 65 -0.85 15.84 4.34
CA ALA A 65 -1.14 15.71 2.91
C ALA A 65 -2.56 15.19 2.66
N ALA A 66 -3.13 15.51 1.51
CA ALA A 66 -4.48 15.06 1.14
C ALA A 66 -4.63 13.52 1.18
N PRO A 67 -3.69 12.71 0.64
CA PRO A 67 -3.75 11.25 0.75
C PRO A 67 -3.79 10.75 2.19
N VAL A 68 -3.03 11.38 3.10
CA VAL A 68 -3.03 11.00 4.52
C VAL A 68 -4.41 11.18 5.16
N ARG A 69 -5.10 12.27 4.83
CA ARG A 69 -6.45 12.56 5.32
C ARG A 69 -7.47 11.60 4.73
N TRP A 70 -7.36 11.32 3.45
CA TRP A 70 -8.21 10.38 2.71
C TRP A 70 -8.10 8.96 3.27
N ASP A 71 -6.90 8.42 3.34
CA ASP A 71 -6.65 7.05 3.79
C ASP A 71 -6.99 6.85 5.26
N ARG A 72 -6.70 7.85 6.10
CA ARG A 72 -7.09 7.83 7.51
C ARG A 72 -8.60 7.67 7.66
N GLN A 73 -9.39 8.39 6.88
CA GLN A 73 -10.85 8.32 6.92
C GLN A 73 -11.36 6.92 6.55
N ILE A 74 -10.75 6.28 5.55
CA ILE A 74 -11.07 4.91 5.14
C ILE A 74 -10.77 3.92 6.29
N VAL A 75 -9.60 4.04 6.91
CA VAL A 75 -9.17 3.16 8.01
C VAL A 75 -10.03 3.35 9.25
N GLU A 76 -10.29 4.59 9.69
CA GLU A 76 -11.09 4.93 10.86
C GLU A 76 -12.56 4.51 10.68
N ASN A 77 -13.13 4.69 9.50
CA ASN A 77 -14.49 4.24 9.16
C ASN A 77 -14.59 2.73 8.91
N LYS A 78 -13.48 2.00 9.11
CA LYS A 78 -13.42 0.55 8.95
C LYS A 78 -13.87 0.06 7.57
N GLN A 79 -13.67 0.85 6.54
CA GLN A 79 -13.93 0.46 5.16
C GLN A 79 -13.02 -0.71 4.75
N LYS A 80 -13.43 -1.44 3.73
CA LYS A 80 -12.58 -2.42 3.05
C LYS A 80 -11.91 -1.75 1.86
N SER A 81 -10.71 -2.19 1.50
CA SER A 81 -10.00 -1.68 0.33
C SER A 81 -9.60 -2.80 -0.62
N GLN A 82 -9.54 -2.49 -1.91
CA GLN A 82 -9.07 -3.39 -2.95
C GLN A 82 -7.93 -2.81 -3.78
N ALA A 83 -7.70 -1.51 -3.71
CA ALA A 83 -6.66 -0.87 -4.50
C ALA A 83 -5.91 0.20 -3.71
N VAL A 84 -4.64 0.36 -4.04
CA VAL A 84 -3.83 1.52 -3.65
C VAL A 84 -3.25 2.11 -4.93
N ILE A 85 -3.58 3.37 -5.21
CA ILE A 85 -2.98 4.14 -6.30
C ILE A 85 -1.87 5.00 -5.71
N ILE A 86 -0.67 4.90 -6.26
CA ILE A 86 0.49 5.62 -5.74
C ILE A 86 1.14 6.39 -6.88
N ASN A 87 1.47 7.65 -6.63
CA ASN A 87 2.30 8.43 -7.55
C ASN A 87 3.58 8.93 -6.89
N SER A 88 4.63 9.04 -7.68
CA SER A 88 5.88 9.71 -7.32
C SER A 88 6.10 10.96 -8.16
N GLY A 89 6.89 11.90 -7.64
CA GLY A 89 7.22 13.18 -8.28
C GLY A 89 6.54 14.39 -7.63
N ILE A 90 5.27 14.29 -7.26
CA ILE A 90 4.49 15.32 -6.57
C ILE A 90 3.79 14.68 -5.38
N ALA A 91 3.89 15.33 -4.21
CA ALA A 91 3.45 14.76 -2.93
C ALA A 91 1.98 14.98 -2.60
N ASN A 92 1.28 15.84 -3.34
CA ASN A 92 -0.07 16.29 -2.98
C ASN A 92 -0.18 16.75 -1.51
N ALA A 93 0.79 17.52 -1.08
CA ALA A 93 0.91 18.09 0.25
C ALA A 93 1.00 19.60 0.17
N CYS A 94 0.36 20.32 1.10
CA CYS A 94 0.21 21.79 1.08
C CYS A 94 -0.47 22.30 -0.22
N THR A 95 -1.45 21.56 -0.72
CA THR A 95 -2.16 21.80 -1.97
C THR A 95 -3.61 22.28 -1.75
N GLY A 96 -3.95 22.58 -0.49
CA GLY A 96 -5.25 23.14 -0.14
C GLY A 96 -6.45 22.22 -0.42
N VAL A 97 -7.59 22.83 -0.70
CA VAL A 97 -8.84 22.12 -1.01
C VAL A 97 -8.73 21.37 -2.33
N GLU A 98 -8.08 21.94 -3.32
CA GLU A 98 -7.89 21.34 -4.65
C GLU A 98 -7.13 20.03 -4.56
N GLY A 99 -6.08 19.95 -3.73
CA GLY A 99 -5.36 18.70 -3.51
C GLY A 99 -6.23 17.58 -2.94
N MET A 100 -7.21 17.92 -2.09
CA MET A 100 -8.17 16.93 -1.58
C MET A 100 -9.16 16.49 -2.65
N MET A 101 -9.62 17.43 -3.50
CA MET A 101 -10.46 17.11 -4.66
C MET A 101 -9.72 16.15 -5.61
N TYR A 102 -8.46 16.40 -5.92
CA TYR A 102 -7.66 15.52 -6.78
C TYR A 102 -7.42 14.14 -6.17
N CYS A 103 -7.30 14.06 -4.84
CA CYS A 103 -7.23 12.78 -4.15
C CYS A 103 -8.53 11.98 -4.35
N GLN A 104 -9.68 12.62 -4.18
CA GLN A 104 -10.99 12.03 -4.41
C GLN A 104 -11.21 11.64 -5.87
N GLU A 105 -10.84 12.49 -6.82
CA GLU A 105 -10.92 12.19 -8.25
C GLU A 105 -10.05 11.00 -8.65
N THR A 106 -8.85 10.89 -8.06
CA THR A 106 -7.96 9.73 -8.22
C THR A 106 -8.66 8.45 -7.76
N ALA A 107 -9.26 8.47 -6.57
CA ALA A 107 -9.96 7.31 -6.03
C ALA A 107 -11.20 6.95 -6.88
N LYS A 108 -11.97 7.93 -7.29
CA LYS A 108 -13.17 7.78 -8.14
C LYS A 108 -12.82 7.17 -9.49
N GLU A 109 -11.78 7.67 -10.17
CA GLU A 109 -11.37 7.13 -11.47
C GLU A 109 -10.84 5.70 -11.33
N ALA A 110 -10.04 5.42 -10.30
CA ALA A 110 -9.55 4.06 -10.04
C ALA A 110 -10.70 3.09 -9.75
N ALA A 111 -11.68 3.51 -8.95
CA ALA A 111 -12.86 2.71 -8.64
C ALA A 111 -13.65 2.37 -9.91
N LYS A 112 -13.88 3.36 -10.76
CA LYS A 112 -14.58 3.20 -12.04
C LYS A 112 -13.86 2.24 -12.98
N VAL A 113 -12.55 2.41 -13.15
CA VAL A 113 -11.75 1.61 -14.09
C VAL A 113 -11.56 0.17 -13.60
N LEU A 114 -11.42 -0.03 -12.29
CA LEU A 114 -11.24 -1.34 -11.66
C LEU A 114 -12.56 -2.05 -11.34
N GLY A 115 -13.70 -1.36 -11.44
CA GLY A 115 -15.01 -1.94 -11.10
C GLY A 115 -15.19 -2.22 -9.60
N ILE A 116 -14.66 -1.34 -8.73
CA ILE A 116 -14.72 -1.47 -7.27
C ILE A 116 -15.35 -0.23 -6.63
N GLU A 117 -15.63 -0.31 -5.33
CA GLU A 117 -16.15 0.83 -4.56
C GLU A 117 -15.09 1.95 -4.42
N GLU A 118 -15.51 3.22 -4.50
CA GLU A 118 -14.61 4.38 -4.32
C GLU A 118 -13.94 4.37 -2.94
N ALA A 119 -14.69 4.06 -1.87
CA ALA A 119 -14.16 3.87 -0.53
C ALA A 119 -13.19 2.67 -0.41
N GLY A 120 -13.09 1.84 -1.45
CA GLY A 120 -12.13 0.75 -1.56
C GLY A 120 -10.78 1.15 -2.13
N VAL A 121 -10.55 2.44 -2.46
CA VAL A 121 -9.32 2.93 -3.06
C VAL A 121 -8.55 3.80 -2.07
N LEU A 122 -7.34 3.37 -1.74
CA LEU A 122 -6.35 4.15 -0.99
C LEU A 122 -5.45 4.91 -1.97
N VAL A 123 -4.89 6.02 -1.53
CA VAL A 123 -4.08 6.90 -2.39
C VAL A 123 -2.76 7.24 -1.69
N GLY A 124 -1.65 7.07 -2.37
CA GLY A 124 -0.33 7.50 -1.92
C GLY A 124 0.30 8.50 -2.88
N SER A 125 0.84 9.59 -2.37
CA SER A 125 1.58 10.57 -3.19
C SER A 125 2.89 10.94 -2.51
N THR A 126 3.95 11.05 -3.28
CA THR A 126 5.27 11.42 -2.76
C THR A 126 6.06 12.26 -3.78
N GLY A 127 6.87 13.18 -3.29
CA GLY A 127 7.71 14.05 -4.12
C GLY A 127 7.70 15.50 -3.66
N VAL A 128 7.57 16.43 -4.59
CA VAL A 128 7.59 17.88 -4.32
C VAL A 128 6.30 18.29 -3.60
N ILE A 129 6.45 19.13 -2.60
CA ILE A 129 5.38 19.71 -1.78
C ILE A 129 4.96 21.06 -2.40
N GLY A 130 3.67 21.41 -2.33
CA GLY A 130 3.14 22.68 -2.80
C GLY A 130 2.85 22.76 -4.30
N MET A 131 3.10 21.69 -5.06
CA MET A 131 2.69 21.57 -6.46
C MET A 131 1.37 20.82 -6.57
N GLN A 132 0.50 21.30 -7.45
CA GLN A 132 -0.75 20.59 -7.79
C GLN A 132 -0.45 19.37 -8.66
N LEU A 133 -1.24 18.31 -8.47
CA LEU A 133 -1.14 17.11 -9.29
C LEU A 133 -1.67 17.37 -10.71
N PRO A 134 -1.01 16.87 -11.75
CA PRO A 134 -1.57 16.87 -13.09
C PRO A 134 -2.65 15.79 -13.20
N ILE A 135 -3.85 16.11 -12.75
CA ILE A 135 -4.94 15.12 -12.53
C ILE A 135 -5.28 14.33 -13.79
N ASP A 136 -5.22 14.95 -14.97
CA ASP A 136 -5.50 14.26 -16.22
C ASP A 136 -4.46 13.18 -16.52
N ARG A 137 -3.18 13.43 -16.21
CA ARG A 137 -2.11 12.41 -16.32
C ARG A 137 -2.30 11.28 -15.31
N ILE A 138 -2.73 11.60 -14.10
CA ILE A 138 -3.08 10.60 -13.08
C ILE A 138 -4.20 9.70 -13.60
N LYS A 139 -5.30 10.27 -14.12
CA LYS A 139 -6.43 9.50 -14.66
C LYS A 139 -6.01 8.61 -15.84
N ALA A 140 -5.23 9.15 -16.76
CA ALA A 140 -4.68 8.36 -17.89
C ALA A 140 -3.80 7.21 -17.36
N GLY A 141 -2.91 7.50 -16.40
CA GLY A 141 -2.06 6.50 -15.76
C GLY A 141 -2.85 5.38 -15.07
N ILE A 142 -3.96 5.69 -14.41
CA ILE A 142 -4.85 4.70 -13.79
C ILE A 142 -5.41 3.73 -14.83
N SER A 143 -5.85 4.25 -15.97
CA SER A 143 -6.37 3.42 -17.05
C SER A 143 -5.31 2.47 -17.60
N GLU A 144 -4.06 2.90 -17.71
CA GLU A 144 -2.95 2.04 -18.13
C GLU A 144 -2.55 1.03 -17.05
N LEU A 145 -2.50 1.44 -15.77
CA LEU A 145 -2.22 0.54 -14.65
C LEU A 145 -3.21 -0.63 -14.60
N ALA A 146 -4.49 -0.35 -14.82
CA ALA A 146 -5.52 -1.38 -14.81
C ALA A 146 -5.35 -2.43 -15.93
N LYS A 147 -4.83 -2.02 -17.10
CA LYS A 147 -4.59 -2.92 -18.23
C LYS A 147 -3.40 -3.84 -18.01
N VAL A 148 -2.35 -3.36 -17.31
CA VAL A 148 -1.08 -4.06 -17.18
C VAL A 148 -0.87 -4.72 -15.83
N LYS A 149 -1.83 -4.58 -14.90
CA LYS A 149 -1.73 -5.22 -13.58
C LYS A 149 -1.68 -6.73 -13.71
N LYS A 150 -0.79 -7.34 -12.95
CA LYS A 150 -0.60 -8.78 -12.91
C LYS A 150 -0.03 -9.25 -11.58
N ALA A 151 -0.25 -10.52 -11.27
CA ALA A 151 0.43 -11.19 -10.18
C ALA A 151 1.91 -11.45 -10.55
N GLY A 152 2.70 -11.81 -9.55
CA GLY A 152 4.09 -12.22 -9.72
C GLY A 152 5.10 -11.20 -9.19
N ILE A 153 6.30 -11.70 -8.89
CA ILE A 153 7.36 -10.94 -8.21
C ILE A 153 7.76 -9.69 -9.01
N GLU A 154 7.86 -9.84 -10.33
CA GLU A 154 8.31 -8.75 -11.21
C GLU A 154 7.41 -7.52 -11.12
N SER A 155 6.08 -7.71 -11.16
CA SER A 155 5.12 -6.60 -11.07
C SER A 155 5.21 -5.86 -9.74
N GLY A 156 5.41 -6.58 -8.63
CA GLY A 156 5.66 -5.99 -7.31
C GLY A 156 6.97 -5.20 -7.29
N THR A 157 8.02 -5.74 -7.91
CA THR A 157 9.33 -5.07 -8.03
C THR A 157 9.23 -3.77 -8.84
N GLU A 158 8.51 -3.78 -9.97
CA GLU A 158 8.30 -2.55 -10.76
C GLU A 158 7.48 -1.51 -9.99
N ALA A 159 6.45 -1.93 -9.24
CA ALA A 159 5.71 -1.05 -8.36
C ALA A 159 6.62 -0.41 -7.29
N ALA A 160 7.50 -1.20 -6.67
CA ALA A 160 8.46 -0.69 -5.69
C ALA A 160 9.47 0.32 -6.28
N LYS A 161 9.84 0.18 -7.56
CA LYS A 161 10.67 1.15 -8.29
C LYS A 161 9.89 2.43 -8.61
N ALA A 162 8.64 2.32 -9.02
CA ALA A 162 7.82 3.46 -9.45
C ALA A 162 7.53 4.45 -8.31
N ILE A 163 7.52 4.00 -7.05
CA ILE A 163 7.29 4.88 -5.90
C ILE A 163 8.53 5.60 -5.39
N MET A 164 9.72 5.27 -5.91
CA MET A 164 10.98 5.92 -5.53
C MET A 164 11.01 7.39 -5.96
N THR A 165 11.69 8.22 -5.17
CA THR A 165 11.99 9.61 -5.51
C THR A 165 13.49 9.85 -5.49
N THR A 166 14.07 10.11 -4.34
CA THR A 166 15.51 10.27 -4.10
C THR A 166 16.19 8.99 -3.64
N ASP A 167 15.43 7.91 -3.53
CA ASP A 167 15.95 6.60 -3.17
C ASP A 167 16.93 6.09 -4.24
N THR A 168 18.06 5.54 -3.82
CA THR A 168 19.06 4.94 -4.72
C THR A 168 18.80 3.47 -4.99
N LYS A 169 18.01 2.82 -4.12
CA LYS A 169 17.65 1.41 -4.22
C LYS A 169 16.18 1.22 -3.87
N LYS A 170 15.51 0.31 -4.60
CA LYS A 170 14.18 -0.14 -4.23
C LYS A 170 14.22 -0.86 -2.87
N LYS A 171 13.14 -0.73 -2.11
CA LYS A 171 12.96 -1.42 -0.83
C LYS A 171 11.74 -2.31 -0.96
N GLU A 172 11.96 -3.60 -0.99
CA GLU A 172 10.93 -4.63 -0.97
C GLU A 172 11.40 -5.81 -0.14
N VAL A 173 10.48 -6.50 0.50
CA VAL A 173 10.73 -7.69 1.30
C VAL A 173 9.49 -8.58 1.30
N ALA A 174 9.70 -9.88 1.36
CA ALA A 174 8.64 -10.84 1.62
C ALA A 174 9.14 -11.91 2.60
N VAL A 175 8.22 -12.35 3.46
CA VAL A 175 8.47 -13.40 4.45
C VAL A 175 7.35 -14.41 4.44
N GLN A 176 7.70 -15.65 4.76
CA GLN A 176 6.75 -16.73 4.99
C GLN A 176 6.96 -17.36 6.35
N PHE A 177 5.89 -17.84 6.95
CA PHE A 177 5.91 -18.60 8.19
C PHE A 177 4.66 -19.50 8.28
N GLN A 178 4.70 -20.47 9.17
CA GLN A 178 3.60 -21.39 9.38
C GLN A 178 2.73 -20.93 10.56
N ILE A 179 1.41 -21.01 10.37
CA ILE A 179 0.43 -20.90 11.47
C ILE A 179 -0.41 -22.16 11.45
N GLY A 180 -0.12 -23.10 12.34
CA GLY A 180 -0.69 -24.44 12.29
C GLY A 180 -0.25 -25.16 11.03
N ASP A 181 -1.21 -25.57 10.21
CA ASP A 181 -1.02 -26.27 8.92
C ASP A 181 -0.97 -25.33 7.70
N LYS A 182 -1.06 -24.02 7.92
CA LYS A 182 -1.15 -23.01 6.85
C LYS A 182 0.10 -22.16 6.74
N THR A 183 0.59 -22.03 5.53
CA THR A 183 1.64 -21.07 5.20
C THR A 183 1.01 -19.68 5.04
N VAL A 184 1.56 -18.71 5.74
CA VAL A 184 1.20 -17.29 5.67
C VAL A 184 2.33 -16.53 5.02
N THR A 185 1.99 -15.66 4.08
CA THR A 185 2.94 -14.77 3.42
C THR A 185 2.64 -13.32 3.79
N ILE A 186 3.68 -12.57 4.07
CA ILE A 186 3.65 -11.11 4.20
C ILE A 186 4.63 -10.55 3.17
N GLY A 187 4.15 -9.63 2.35
CA GLY A 187 4.97 -8.91 1.39
C GLY A 187 4.90 -7.41 1.62
N GLY A 188 5.95 -6.70 1.29
CA GLY A 188 5.98 -5.26 1.48
C GLY A 188 6.88 -4.53 0.51
N MET A 189 6.56 -3.25 0.28
CA MET A 189 7.44 -2.30 -0.37
C MET A 189 7.44 -0.98 0.40
N ALA A 190 8.56 -0.26 0.36
CA ALA A 190 8.70 1.01 1.02
C ALA A 190 9.56 1.98 0.22
N LYS A 191 9.36 3.27 0.46
CA LYS A 191 10.23 4.34 -0.04
C LYS A 191 10.52 5.36 1.08
N GLY A 192 11.65 5.97 0.99
CA GLY A 192 12.14 7.01 1.89
C GLY A 192 13.66 6.92 2.04
N SER A 193 14.36 8.05 1.93
CA SER A 193 15.82 8.09 2.02
C SER A 193 16.35 9.21 2.89
N GLY A 194 15.96 10.47 2.68
CA GLY A 194 16.57 11.62 3.33
C GLY A 194 15.68 12.40 4.28
N MET A 195 14.39 12.53 3.99
CA MET A 195 13.47 13.36 4.77
C MET A 195 12.52 12.47 5.61
N ILE A 196 13.07 11.83 6.64
CA ILE A 196 12.35 10.89 7.51
C ILE A 196 12.11 11.43 8.92
N HIS A 197 12.73 12.52 9.32
CA HIS A 197 12.63 13.13 10.65
C HIS A 197 12.10 14.58 10.56
N PRO A 198 11.22 15.03 11.49
CA PRO A 198 10.56 14.29 12.54
C PRO A 198 9.24 13.63 12.08
N ASN A 199 8.83 12.58 12.76
CA ASN A 199 7.50 11.95 12.61
C ASN A 199 7.10 11.51 11.19
N MET A 200 7.98 10.78 10.48
CA MET A 200 7.65 10.08 9.24
C MET A 200 7.24 10.99 8.06
N CYS A 201 7.92 12.12 7.88
CA CYS A 201 7.51 13.14 6.92
C CYS A 201 7.32 12.66 5.48
N THR A 202 8.13 11.72 4.96
CA THR A 202 8.06 11.28 3.55
C THR A 202 8.29 9.79 3.36
N MET A 203 8.14 8.99 4.40
CA MET A 203 8.21 7.55 4.28
C MET A 203 6.84 6.97 3.98
N LEU A 204 6.74 6.22 2.89
CA LEU A 204 5.57 5.41 2.55
C LEU A 204 5.95 3.94 2.63
N ALA A 205 5.11 3.13 3.24
CA ALA A 205 5.23 1.68 3.23
C ALA A 205 3.86 1.05 2.97
N PHE A 206 3.84 0.03 2.14
CA PHE A 206 2.66 -0.74 1.79
C PHE A 206 2.96 -2.20 2.05
N ILE A 207 2.07 -2.86 2.78
CA ILE A 207 2.21 -4.25 3.21
C ILE A 207 0.97 -5.01 2.76
N THR A 208 1.16 -6.23 2.30
CA THR A 208 0.10 -7.15 1.90
C THR A 208 0.27 -8.46 2.65
N THR A 209 -0.82 -9.12 2.96
CA THR A 209 -0.78 -10.46 3.56
C THR A 209 -2.00 -11.28 3.17
N ASP A 210 -1.80 -12.58 2.99
CA ASP A 210 -2.86 -13.57 2.83
C ASP A 210 -3.34 -14.15 4.18
N ALA A 211 -2.81 -13.65 5.29
CA ALA A 211 -3.27 -14.03 6.62
C ALA A 211 -4.72 -13.61 6.87
N VAL A 212 -5.51 -14.53 7.42
CA VAL A 212 -6.84 -14.23 7.93
C VAL A 212 -6.71 -13.67 9.34
N ILE A 213 -6.77 -12.35 9.47
CA ILE A 213 -6.55 -11.65 10.73
C ILE A 213 -7.73 -10.73 11.07
N SER A 214 -8.04 -10.57 12.36
CA SER A 214 -9.04 -9.59 12.78
C SER A 214 -8.52 -8.16 12.58
N ARG A 215 -9.40 -7.20 12.30
CA ARG A 215 -9.01 -5.79 12.13
C ARG A 215 -8.27 -5.24 13.37
N LYS A 216 -8.73 -5.61 14.57
CA LYS A 216 -8.10 -5.19 15.83
C LYS A 216 -6.66 -5.69 15.94
N ALA A 217 -6.42 -6.96 15.60
CA ALA A 217 -5.08 -7.54 15.62
C ALA A 217 -4.19 -6.94 14.52
N LEU A 218 -4.75 -6.72 13.32
CA LEU A 218 -4.06 -6.07 12.21
C LEU A 218 -3.60 -4.65 12.59
N GLN A 219 -4.50 -3.85 13.19
CA GLN A 219 -4.17 -2.50 13.64
C GLN A 219 -3.15 -2.51 14.79
N LYS A 220 -3.24 -3.48 15.72
CA LYS A 220 -2.25 -3.64 16.79
C LYS A 220 -0.87 -3.96 16.22
N ALA A 221 -0.77 -4.85 15.25
CA ALA A 221 0.49 -5.16 14.57
C ALA A 221 1.08 -3.92 13.89
N MET A 222 0.24 -3.13 13.21
CA MET A 222 0.68 -1.87 12.58
C MET A 222 1.16 -0.83 13.59
N SER A 223 0.52 -0.71 14.74
CA SER A 223 0.89 0.28 15.78
C SER A 223 2.26 0.00 16.41
N CYS A 224 2.78 -1.21 16.28
CA CYS A 224 4.15 -1.56 16.66
C CYS A 224 5.19 -1.17 15.61
N SER A 225 4.75 -0.70 14.43
CA SER A 225 5.60 -0.27 13.32
C SER A 225 5.89 1.23 13.43
N LEU A 226 7.15 1.62 13.26
CA LEU A 226 7.58 3.03 13.30
C LEU A 226 7.39 3.77 11.95
N ALA A 227 6.73 3.16 10.98
CA ALA A 227 6.56 3.70 9.64
C ALA A 227 5.14 4.21 9.38
N HIS A 228 5.03 5.23 8.51
CA HIS A 228 3.76 5.54 7.84
C HIS A 228 3.45 4.39 6.89
N ALA A 229 2.57 3.49 7.32
CA ALA A 229 2.37 2.23 6.63
C ALA A 229 0.88 1.89 6.55
N ILE A 230 0.53 1.27 5.44
CA ILE A 230 -0.79 0.69 5.20
C ILE A 230 -0.61 -0.81 4.97
N ILE A 231 -1.38 -1.62 5.65
CA ILE A 231 -1.44 -3.06 5.45
C ILE A 231 -2.83 -3.47 4.93
N LEU A 232 -2.81 -4.28 3.88
CA LEU A 232 -3.98 -4.92 3.29
C LEU A 232 -3.95 -6.41 3.65
N SER A 233 -5.00 -6.90 4.29
CA SER A 233 -5.18 -8.31 4.63
C SER A 233 -6.43 -8.87 3.96
N LEU A 234 -6.31 -9.94 3.20
CA LEU A 234 -7.44 -10.63 2.59
C LEU A 234 -8.49 -11.00 3.63
N SER A 235 -9.74 -10.69 3.36
CA SER A 235 -10.86 -11.24 4.12
C SER A 235 -11.10 -12.67 3.68
N PRO A 236 -11.44 -13.61 4.60
CA PRO A 236 -11.89 -14.91 4.18
C PRO A 236 -13.12 -14.72 3.27
N SER A 237 -13.12 -15.29 2.08
CA SER A 237 -14.36 -15.57 1.39
C SER A 237 -15.22 -16.36 2.38
N ASN A 238 -16.46 -15.95 2.59
CA ASN A 238 -17.42 -16.79 3.29
C ASN A 238 -17.25 -18.19 2.74
N CYS A 239 -16.62 -19.07 3.51
CA CYS A 239 -16.80 -20.50 3.34
C CYS A 239 -18.26 -20.71 3.68
N SER A 240 -19.12 -20.65 2.66
CA SER A 240 -20.44 -21.23 2.76
C SER A 240 -20.25 -22.69 3.16
N LYS A 241 -20.92 -23.02 4.23
CA LYS A 241 -21.03 -24.33 4.85
C LYS A 241 -21.25 -25.43 3.83
#